data_15d08b2cbf87c9dc8b451ddbdf6b23c7
#
_entry.id   15d08b2cbf87c9dc8b451ddbdf6b23c7
#
_cell.length_a   1.000
_cell.length_b   1.000
_cell.length_c   1.000
_cell.angle_alpha   90.00
_cell.angle_beta   90.00
_cell.angle_gamma   90.00
#
_symmetry.space_group_name_H-M   'P 1'
#
loop_
_entity.id
_entity.type
_entity.pdbx_description
1 polymer ?
#
loop_
_entity_poly.entity_id
_entity_poly.type
_entity_poly.pdbx_seq_one_letter_code
_entity_poly.pdbx_strand_id
1 'polypeptide(L)'
;ANVEGTRIVLEACRRQRIERLLHVSSVVAVGHARAGELLDEDAPYNNAELRCDYADTKRAAEELALAATTELDVVVVNPGAIFGPSPRAPNTVKFLQQLARGQRLPFTPPGSLSVVGVRDVAEGCRLALERGRRGRRYLLCESAWTSLESFQFAARRLGVAPPRRAAPAALWRALELGVTTLDTVAPPKLLAPTAVRMLGAHFRFDSARARTELGWTPAPFEAVLDETIAALRSRGEL
;
A
#
# COMPACT_ATOMS: atom_id res chain seq x y z
N ALA A 1 2.47 16.09 7.92
CA ALA A 1 1.00 15.93 7.90
C ALA A 1 0.55 14.72 8.72
N ASN A 2 1.10 13.49 8.50
CA ASN A 2 0.60 12.26 9.15
C ASN A 2 0.66 12.32 10.69
N VAL A 3 1.80 12.59 11.27
CA VAL A 3 2.01 12.59 12.75
C VAL A 3 1.18 13.69 13.42
N GLU A 4 1.35 14.93 12.95
CA GLU A 4 0.65 16.07 13.56
C GLU A 4 -0.88 16.00 13.35
N GLY A 5 -1.32 15.56 12.16
CA GLY A 5 -2.73 15.33 11.91
C GLY A 5 -3.35 14.30 12.87
N THR A 6 -2.64 13.21 13.12
CA THR A 6 -3.07 12.18 14.09
C THR A 6 -3.14 12.75 15.51
N ARG A 7 -2.15 13.56 15.93
CA ARG A 7 -2.16 14.21 17.24
C ARG A 7 -3.40 15.11 17.43
N ILE A 8 -3.70 15.95 16.44
CA ILE A 8 -4.86 16.84 16.46
C ILE A 8 -6.16 16.05 16.55
N VAL A 9 -6.29 14.96 15.76
CA VAL A 9 -7.48 14.09 15.79
C VAL A 9 -7.63 13.43 17.16
N LEU A 10 -6.57 12.87 17.74
CA LEU A 10 -6.60 12.24 19.06
C LEU A 10 -7.02 13.25 20.16
N GLU A 11 -6.48 14.47 20.10
CA GLU A 11 -6.87 15.53 21.03
C GLU A 11 -8.36 15.90 20.88
N ALA A 12 -8.84 16.04 19.65
CA ALA A 12 -10.25 16.28 19.38
C ALA A 12 -11.15 15.16 19.89
N CYS A 13 -10.74 13.88 19.70
CA CYS A 13 -11.46 12.73 20.23
C CYS A 13 -11.57 12.77 21.77
N ARG A 14 -10.48 13.12 22.47
CA ARG A 14 -10.50 13.29 23.94
C ARG A 14 -11.45 14.41 24.38
N ARG A 15 -11.37 15.56 23.76
CA ARG A 15 -12.23 16.72 24.08
C ARG A 15 -13.71 16.41 23.86
N GLN A 16 -14.03 15.67 22.80
CA GLN A 16 -15.40 15.33 22.43
C GLN A 16 -15.90 14.02 23.06
N ARG A 17 -15.07 13.37 23.87
CA ARG A 17 -15.39 12.08 24.52
C ARG A 17 -15.83 11.01 23.52
N ILE A 18 -15.14 10.94 22.38
CA ILE A 18 -15.38 9.91 21.38
C ILE A 18 -15.04 8.54 21.98
N GLU A 19 -15.95 7.58 21.87
CA GLU A 19 -15.77 6.25 22.47
C GLU A 19 -14.77 5.40 21.69
N ARG A 20 -14.82 5.45 20.35
CA ARG A 20 -13.98 4.62 19.48
C ARG A 20 -13.44 5.41 18.28
N LEU A 21 -12.17 5.19 17.97
CA LEU A 21 -11.47 5.74 16.82
C LEU A 21 -10.90 4.62 15.93
N LEU A 22 -11.21 4.67 14.64
CA LEU A 22 -10.52 3.89 13.62
C LEU A 22 -9.39 4.74 13.02
N HIS A 23 -8.15 4.28 13.16
CA HIS A 23 -7.00 4.88 12.51
C HIS A 23 -6.67 4.14 11.22
N VAL A 24 -6.79 4.83 10.07
CA VAL A 24 -6.41 4.26 8.78
C VAL A 24 -4.93 4.53 8.52
N SER A 25 -4.12 3.50 8.73
CA SER A 25 -2.69 3.49 8.50
C SER A 25 -2.32 2.98 7.10
N SER A 26 -1.33 2.13 6.96
CA SER A 26 -0.89 1.48 5.73
C SER A 26 0.02 0.30 6.05
N VAL A 27 0.13 -0.69 5.17
CA VAL A 27 1.11 -1.78 5.30
C VAL A 27 2.56 -1.29 5.42
N VAL A 28 2.89 -0.13 4.87
CA VAL A 28 4.24 0.45 5.02
C VAL A 28 4.59 0.82 6.45
N ALA A 29 3.61 0.96 7.35
CA ALA A 29 3.84 1.15 8.79
C ALA A 29 4.18 -0.16 9.52
N VAL A 30 4.01 -1.31 8.86
CA VAL A 30 4.33 -2.63 9.43
C VAL A 30 5.76 -3.04 9.09
N GLY A 31 6.10 -3.12 7.80
CA GLY A 31 7.43 -3.52 7.37
C GLY A 31 7.47 -3.94 5.91
N HIS A 32 8.55 -4.60 5.50
CA HIS A 32 8.67 -5.30 4.22
C HIS A 32 9.24 -6.70 4.44
N ALA A 33 8.77 -7.65 3.64
CA ALA A 33 9.14 -9.05 3.71
C ALA A 33 10.46 -9.33 2.99
N ARG A 34 11.10 -10.45 3.29
CA ARG A 34 12.10 -11.05 2.42
C ARG A 34 11.41 -11.74 1.23
N ALA A 35 12.19 -12.04 0.20
CA ALA A 35 11.63 -12.76 -0.95
C ALA A 35 11.00 -14.09 -0.52
N GLY A 36 9.74 -14.31 -0.89
CA GLY A 36 8.98 -15.53 -0.55
C GLY A 36 8.28 -15.53 0.82
N GLU A 37 8.57 -14.56 1.69
CA GLU A 37 7.96 -14.42 3.01
C GLU A 37 6.63 -13.66 2.94
N LEU A 38 5.75 -13.93 3.90
CA LEU A 38 4.55 -13.14 4.20
C LEU A 38 4.68 -12.60 5.63
N LEU A 39 4.42 -11.31 5.83
CA LEU A 39 4.37 -10.70 7.14
C LEU A 39 2.93 -10.63 7.66
N ASP A 40 2.79 -10.74 8.96
CA ASP A 40 1.54 -10.49 9.67
C ASP A 40 1.58 -9.15 10.44
N GLU A 41 0.57 -8.89 11.24
CA GLU A 41 0.46 -7.69 12.04
C GLU A 41 1.50 -7.55 13.17
N ASP A 42 2.14 -8.64 13.56
CA ASP A 42 3.11 -8.67 14.65
C ASP A 42 4.57 -8.59 14.15
N ALA A 43 4.75 -8.45 12.84
CA ALA A 43 6.07 -8.32 12.23
C ALA A 43 6.84 -7.09 12.75
N PRO A 44 8.17 -7.22 12.97
CA PRO A 44 8.99 -6.09 13.39
C PRO A 44 9.12 -5.05 12.28
N TYR A 45 9.06 -3.75 12.66
CA TYR A 45 9.25 -2.66 11.71
C TYR A 45 10.70 -2.61 11.21
N ASN A 46 10.87 -2.66 9.90
CA ASN A 46 12.18 -2.61 9.23
C ASN A 46 12.24 -1.60 8.06
N ASN A 47 11.17 -0.85 7.79
CA ASN A 47 11.13 0.09 6.67
C ASN A 47 12.00 1.33 6.85
N ALA A 48 12.60 1.56 8.03
CA ALA A 48 13.63 2.58 8.22
C ALA A 48 14.82 2.39 7.25
N GLU A 49 15.13 1.15 6.86
CA GLU A 49 16.16 0.82 5.87
C GLU A 49 15.84 1.41 4.47
N LEU A 50 14.57 1.59 4.15
CA LEU A 50 14.13 2.15 2.87
C LEU A 50 14.29 3.69 2.81
N ARG A 51 14.59 4.34 3.95
CA ARG A 51 14.73 5.81 4.07
C ARG A 51 13.56 6.53 3.42
N CYS A 52 12.34 6.14 3.80
CA CYS A 52 11.09 6.61 3.23
C CYS A 52 10.28 7.39 4.25
N ASP A 53 10.30 8.72 4.18
CA ASP A 53 9.56 9.60 5.09
C ASP A 53 8.07 9.25 5.18
N TYR A 54 7.49 8.76 4.09
CA TYR A 54 6.10 8.30 4.10
C TYR A 54 5.92 7.10 5.02
N ALA A 55 6.79 6.09 4.94
CA ALA A 55 6.72 4.90 5.80
C ALA A 55 6.96 5.28 7.26
N ASP A 56 8.01 6.08 7.52
CA ASP A 56 8.39 6.50 8.86
C ASP A 56 7.30 7.37 9.52
N THR A 57 6.72 8.31 8.78
CA THR A 57 5.64 9.15 9.31
C THR A 57 4.32 8.38 9.49
N LYS A 58 4.03 7.37 8.65
CA LYS A 58 2.88 6.47 8.85
C LYS A 58 3.07 5.60 10.08
N ARG A 59 4.28 5.07 10.30
CA ARG A 59 4.63 4.29 11.49
C ARG A 59 4.49 5.13 12.76
N ALA A 60 5.09 6.31 12.81
CA ALA A 60 5.03 7.19 13.95
C ALA A 60 3.58 7.65 14.26
N ALA A 61 2.74 7.90 13.25
CA ALA A 61 1.34 8.22 13.42
C ALA A 61 0.54 7.05 13.99
N GLU A 62 0.82 5.83 13.54
CA GLU A 62 0.19 4.61 14.04
C GLU A 62 0.59 4.32 15.50
N GLU A 63 1.85 4.51 15.85
CA GLU A 63 2.34 4.36 17.23
C GLU A 63 1.66 5.37 18.17
N LEU A 64 1.48 6.62 17.74
CA LEU A 64 0.71 7.61 18.49
C LEU A 64 -0.74 7.18 18.70
N ALA A 65 -1.39 6.64 17.66
CA ALA A 65 -2.75 6.15 17.76
C ALA A 65 -2.86 4.95 18.73
N LEU A 66 -1.93 3.99 18.63
CA LEU A 66 -1.88 2.84 19.53
C LEU A 66 -1.53 3.22 20.98
N ALA A 67 -0.66 4.20 21.19
CA ALA A 67 -0.35 4.70 22.54
C ALA A 67 -1.58 5.33 23.22
N ALA A 68 -2.51 5.90 22.45
CA ALA A 68 -3.75 6.47 22.99
C ALA A 68 -4.76 5.42 23.48
N THR A 69 -4.49 4.13 23.30
CA THR A 69 -5.40 3.04 23.74
C THR A 69 -5.59 2.97 25.24
N THR A 70 -4.81 3.62 26.05
CA THR A 70 -5.04 3.73 27.49
C THR A 70 -6.31 4.55 27.82
N GLU A 71 -6.64 5.52 26.97
CA GLU A 71 -7.72 6.49 27.21
C GLU A 71 -8.87 6.37 26.20
N LEU A 72 -8.60 5.91 25.00
CA LEU A 72 -9.53 5.84 23.87
C LEU A 72 -9.56 4.41 23.29
N ASP A 73 -10.71 3.93 22.87
CA ASP A 73 -10.77 2.66 22.13
C ASP A 73 -10.30 2.91 20.69
N VAL A 74 -9.03 2.60 20.42
CA VAL A 74 -8.42 2.76 19.11
C VAL A 74 -8.28 1.40 18.43
N VAL A 75 -8.73 1.33 17.17
CA VAL A 75 -8.51 0.21 16.26
C VAL A 75 -7.75 0.74 15.05
N VAL A 76 -6.81 -0.05 14.52
CA VAL A 76 -6.01 0.34 13.36
C VAL A 76 -6.29 -0.59 12.18
N VAL A 77 -6.34 -0.05 10.97
CA VAL A 77 -6.32 -0.84 9.74
C VAL A 77 -5.14 -0.43 8.87
N ASN A 78 -4.49 -1.42 8.26
CA ASN A 78 -3.32 -1.25 7.39
C ASN A 78 -3.64 -1.77 5.99
N PRO A 79 -4.22 -0.95 5.10
CA PRO A 79 -4.47 -1.37 3.74
C PRO A 79 -3.19 -1.54 2.94
N GLY A 80 -3.19 -2.51 2.00
CA GLY A 80 -2.20 -2.66 0.94
C GLY A 80 -2.35 -1.60 -0.16
N ALA A 81 -1.86 -1.90 -1.35
CA ALA A 81 -2.06 -1.06 -2.53
C ALA A 81 -3.53 -1.10 -2.96
N ILE A 82 -4.21 0.05 -2.83
CA ILE A 82 -5.65 0.15 -3.06
C ILE A 82 -5.93 0.37 -4.55
N PHE A 83 -6.76 -0.51 -5.13
CA PHE A 83 -7.29 -0.39 -6.48
C PHE A 83 -8.80 -0.13 -6.44
N GLY A 84 -9.31 0.51 -7.47
CA GLY A 84 -10.74 0.77 -7.61
C GLY A 84 -11.03 2.08 -8.33
N PRO A 85 -12.30 2.29 -8.72
CA PRO A 85 -12.74 3.57 -9.27
C PRO A 85 -12.49 4.71 -8.28
N SER A 86 -11.87 5.79 -8.72
CA SER A 86 -11.60 6.97 -7.90
C SER A 86 -11.80 8.23 -8.73
N PRO A 87 -12.39 9.29 -8.18
CA PRO A 87 -12.48 10.60 -8.83
C PRO A 87 -11.13 11.31 -8.89
N ARG A 88 -10.18 10.90 -8.07
CA ARG A 88 -8.78 11.35 -8.10
C ARG A 88 -7.96 10.25 -8.74
N ALA A 89 -6.89 10.59 -9.45
CA ALA A 89 -5.97 9.62 -10.05
C ALA A 89 -4.88 9.20 -9.02
N PRO A 90 -5.14 8.22 -8.14
CA PRO A 90 -4.12 7.70 -7.24
C PRO A 90 -3.00 7.01 -8.04
N ASN A 91 -1.89 6.69 -7.39
CA ASN A 91 -0.74 6.08 -8.05
C ASN A 91 -1.09 4.77 -8.80
N THR A 92 -2.03 3.99 -8.28
CA THR A 92 -2.54 2.76 -8.91
C THR A 92 -3.28 3.05 -10.22
N VAL A 93 -4.07 4.11 -10.30
CA VAL A 93 -4.73 4.55 -11.54
C VAL A 93 -3.71 5.11 -12.53
N LYS A 94 -2.78 5.97 -12.08
CA LYS A 94 -1.69 6.48 -12.93
C LYS A 94 -0.86 5.36 -13.53
N PHE A 95 -0.58 4.31 -12.75
CA PHE A 95 0.09 3.11 -13.21
C PHE A 95 -0.67 2.45 -14.39
N LEU A 96 -2.00 2.24 -14.26
CA LEU A 96 -2.81 1.67 -15.33
C LEU A 96 -2.84 2.55 -16.58
N GLN A 97 -2.96 3.88 -16.41
CA GLN A 97 -2.93 4.84 -17.52
C GLN A 97 -1.58 4.84 -18.26
N GLN A 98 -0.46 4.78 -17.54
CA GLN A 98 0.87 4.69 -18.15
C GLN A 98 1.06 3.39 -18.93
N LEU A 99 0.58 2.29 -18.36
CA LEU A 99 0.65 0.98 -19.00
C LEU A 99 -0.22 0.96 -20.28
N ALA A 100 -1.44 1.51 -20.24
CA ALA A 100 -2.34 1.60 -21.38
C ALA A 100 -1.76 2.44 -22.54
N ARG A 101 -0.97 3.48 -22.23
CA ARG A 101 -0.27 4.29 -23.25
C ARG A 101 0.87 3.55 -23.94
N GLY A 102 1.05 2.26 -23.65
CA GLY A 102 2.07 1.43 -24.31
C GLY A 102 3.51 1.76 -23.91
N GLN A 103 3.72 2.41 -22.78
CA GLN A 103 5.07 2.63 -22.24
C GLN A 103 5.72 1.27 -21.94
N ARG A 104 6.53 0.80 -22.86
CA ARG A 104 7.25 -0.47 -22.73
C ARG A 104 8.39 -0.30 -21.74
N LEU A 105 8.21 -0.84 -20.56
CA LEU A 105 9.33 -1.02 -19.64
C LEU A 105 10.09 -2.30 -20.03
N PRO A 106 11.41 -2.24 -20.24
CA PRO A 106 12.20 -3.44 -20.58
C PRO A 106 12.18 -4.47 -19.46
N PHE A 107 11.98 -3.99 -18.23
CA PHE A 107 11.88 -4.79 -17.00
C PHE A 107 10.83 -4.18 -16.06
N THR A 108 10.19 -5.01 -15.25
CA THR A 108 9.44 -4.53 -14.09
C THR A 108 10.36 -4.38 -12.88
N PRO A 109 9.97 -3.61 -11.85
CA PRO A 109 10.63 -3.68 -10.55
C PRO A 109 10.68 -5.10 -10.02
N PRO A 110 11.72 -5.48 -9.23
CA PRO A 110 11.83 -6.83 -8.67
C PRO A 110 10.95 -7.08 -7.44
N GLY A 111 10.36 -6.04 -6.86
CA GLY A 111 9.58 -6.12 -5.62
C GLY A 111 8.22 -6.79 -5.78
N SER A 112 7.46 -6.75 -4.70
CA SER A 112 6.10 -7.31 -4.61
C SER A 112 5.20 -6.35 -3.85
N LEU A 113 3.89 -6.44 -4.08
CA LEU A 113 2.90 -5.64 -3.37
C LEU A 113 1.71 -6.49 -2.98
N SER A 114 1.14 -6.23 -1.80
CA SER A 114 -0.18 -6.71 -1.45
C SER A 114 -1.23 -5.72 -1.95
N VAL A 115 -2.29 -6.25 -2.53
CA VAL A 115 -3.35 -5.48 -3.21
C VAL A 115 -4.68 -5.64 -2.50
N VAL A 116 -5.57 -4.65 -2.69
CA VAL A 116 -6.93 -4.69 -2.14
C VAL A 116 -7.85 -3.76 -2.92
N GLY A 117 -9.13 -4.08 -2.99
CA GLY A 117 -10.15 -3.23 -3.56
C GLY A 117 -10.55 -2.08 -2.64
N VAL A 118 -10.86 -0.90 -3.20
CA VAL A 118 -11.29 0.27 -2.41
C VAL A 118 -12.57 -0.01 -1.63
N ARG A 119 -13.51 -0.80 -2.19
CA ARG A 119 -14.73 -1.20 -1.50
C ARG A 119 -14.44 -2.17 -0.36
N ASP A 120 -13.49 -3.07 -0.55
CA ASP A 120 -13.08 -4.02 0.48
C ASP A 120 -12.35 -3.32 1.64
N VAL A 121 -11.60 -2.26 1.35
CA VAL A 121 -11.03 -1.39 2.39
C VAL A 121 -12.13 -0.70 3.18
N ALA A 122 -13.13 -0.13 2.50
CA ALA A 122 -14.25 0.53 3.18
C ALA A 122 -15.03 -0.45 4.06
N GLU A 123 -15.29 -1.66 3.58
CA GLU A 123 -15.94 -2.72 4.36
C GLU A 123 -15.06 -3.19 5.52
N GLY A 124 -13.75 -3.35 5.31
CA GLY A 124 -12.78 -3.65 6.37
C GLY A 124 -12.75 -2.58 7.46
N CYS A 125 -12.81 -1.30 7.07
CA CYS A 125 -12.92 -0.18 8.02
C CYS A 125 -14.23 -0.25 8.84
N ARG A 126 -15.36 -0.52 8.20
CA ARG A 126 -16.65 -0.68 8.87
C ARG A 126 -16.63 -1.82 9.87
N LEU A 127 -16.16 -2.99 9.44
CA LEU A 127 -16.03 -4.17 10.30
C LEU A 127 -15.05 -3.94 11.46
N ALA A 128 -13.94 -3.25 11.23
CA ALA A 128 -12.98 -2.91 12.28
C ALA A 128 -13.58 -1.95 13.31
N LEU A 129 -14.42 -0.99 12.88
CA LEU A 129 -15.18 -0.14 13.80
C LEU A 129 -16.18 -0.93 14.65
N GLU A 130 -16.85 -1.91 14.09
CA GLU A 130 -17.89 -2.68 14.78
C GLU A 130 -17.32 -3.81 15.66
N ARG A 131 -16.31 -4.53 15.16
CA ARG A 131 -15.84 -5.80 15.73
C ARG A 131 -14.39 -5.78 16.17
N GLY A 132 -13.61 -4.79 15.70
CA GLY A 132 -12.18 -4.70 15.98
C GLY A 132 -11.90 -4.62 17.50
N ARG A 133 -10.85 -5.29 17.93
CA ARG A 133 -10.42 -5.26 19.33
C ARG A 133 -9.58 -4.02 19.60
N ARG A 134 -9.82 -3.36 20.73
CA ARG A 134 -9.04 -2.20 21.20
C ARG A 134 -7.54 -2.49 21.15
N GLY A 135 -6.77 -1.57 20.60
CA GLY A 135 -5.33 -1.67 20.50
C GLY A 135 -4.82 -2.65 19.44
N ARG A 136 -5.72 -3.26 18.65
CA ARG A 136 -5.34 -4.16 17.56
C ARG A 136 -5.20 -3.43 16.24
N ARG A 137 -4.29 -3.92 15.42
CA ARG A 137 -4.20 -3.59 14.00
C ARG A 137 -4.67 -4.76 13.15
N TYR A 138 -5.21 -4.44 11.98
CA TYR A 138 -5.72 -5.41 11.01
C TYR A 138 -5.19 -5.08 9.62
N LEU A 139 -4.46 -5.99 9.03
CA LEU A 139 -4.01 -5.89 7.64
C LEU A 139 -5.20 -6.08 6.71
N LEU A 140 -5.37 -5.18 5.74
CA LEU A 140 -6.40 -5.30 4.71
C LEU A 140 -5.73 -5.50 3.34
N CYS A 141 -5.37 -6.76 3.09
CA CYS A 141 -4.71 -7.21 1.87
C CYS A 141 -5.47 -8.42 1.32
N GLU A 142 -5.92 -8.37 0.07
CA GLU A 142 -6.61 -9.50 -0.53
C GLU A 142 -5.63 -10.60 -0.91
N SER A 143 -4.57 -10.21 -1.65
CA SER A 143 -3.51 -11.11 -2.11
C SER A 143 -2.18 -10.37 -2.26
N ALA A 144 -1.09 -11.13 -2.41
CA ALA A 144 0.25 -10.60 -2.62
C ALA A 144 0.75 -11.02 -4.01
N TRP A 145 1.17 -10.04 -4.81
CA TRP A 145 1.62 -10.20 -6.19
C TRP A 145 3.04 -9.69 -6.36
N THR A 146 3.86 -10.38 -7.14
CA THR A 146 5.10 -9.78 -7.63
C THR A 146 4.76 -8.63 -8.59
N SER A 147 5.67 -7.66 -8.71
CA SER A 147 5.49 -6.58 -9.69
C SER A 147 5.32 -7.15 -11.10
N LEU A 148 6.07 -8.22 -11.45
CA LEU A 148 5.95 -8.85 -12.76
C LEU A 148 4.55 -9.42 -13.02
N GLU A 149 4.00 -10.19 -12.08
CA GLU A 149 2.64 -10.76 -12.18
C GLU A 149 1.59 -9.66 -12.31
N SER A 150 1.66 -8.61 -11.45
CA SER A 150 0.74 -7.48 -11.49
C SER A 150 0.75 -6.74 -12.82
N PHE A 151 1.96 -6.45 -13.34
CA PHE A 151 2.12 -5.79 -14.65
C PHE A 151 1.65 -6.66 -15.80
N GLN A 152 1.96 -7.96 -15.79
CA GLN A 152 1.52 -8.90 -16.82
C GLN A 152 0.00 -9.04 -16.83
N PHE A 153 -0.61 -9.14 -15.65
CA PHE A 153 -2.05 -9.27 -15.52
C PHE A 153 -2.75 -8.01 -16.03
N ALA A 154 -2.33 -6.83 -15.57
CA ALA A 154 -2.89 -5.54 -16.01
C ALA A 154 -2.69 -5.32 -17.51
N ALA A 155 -1.50 -5.63 -18.06
CA ALA A 155 -1.22 -5.49 -19.50
C ALA A 155 -2.16 -6.35 -20.35
N ARG A 156 -2.39 -7.61 -19.96
CA ARG A 156 -3.34 -8.49 -20.67
C ARG A 156 -4.76 -7.92 -20.66
N ARG A 157 -5.24 -7.37 -19.53
CA ARG A 157 -6.57 -6.75 -19.41
C ARG A 157 -6.71 -5.47 -20.21
N LEU A 158 -5.63 -4.72 -20.36
CA LEU A 158 -5.57 -3.50 -21.17
C LEU A 158 -5.38 -3.76 -22.68
N GLY A 159 -5.05 -5.00 -23.08
CA GLY A 159 -4.77 -5.36 -24.47
C GLY A 159 -3.40 -4.89 -24.95
N VAL A 160 -2.44 -4.63 -24.05
CA VAL A 160 -1.09 -4.22 -24.38
C VAL A 160 -0.08 -5.35 -24.14
N ALA A 161 1.09 -5.28 -24.80
CA ALA A 161 2.11 -6.30 -24.67
C ALA A 161 2.65 -6.37 -23.22
N PRO A 162 2.57 -7.53 -22.55
CA PRO A 162 3.04 -7.68 -21.19
C PRO A 162 4.57 -7.64 -21.10
N PRO A 163 5.13 -7.14 -19.97
CA PRO A 163 6.56 -7.23 -19.71
C PRO A 163 6.98 -8.70 -19.56
N ARG A 164 8.21 -9.01 -19.99
CA ARG A 164 8.68 -10.42 -20.03
C ARG A 164 9.36 -10.87 -18.75
N ARG A 165 10.01 -9.97 -18.01
CA ARG A 165 10.82 -10.28 -16.84
C ARG A 165 10.95 -9.12 -15.88
N ALA A 166 11.23 -9.43 -14.62
CA ALA A 166 11.64 -8.44 -13.63
C ALA A 166 13.13 -8.07 -13.82
N ALA A 167 13.50 -6.90 -13.35
CA ALA A 167 14.90 -6.48 -13.34
C ALA A 167 15.73 -7.44 -12.47
N PRO A 168 16.90 -7.90 -12.94
CA PRO A 168 17.84 -8.63 -12.10
C PRO A 168 18.23 -7.79 -10.87
N ALA A 169 18.40 -8.43 -9.72
CA ALA A 169 18.73 -7.75 -8.46
C ALA A 169 19.98 -6.87 -8.57
N ALA A 170 21.01 -7.33 -9.27
CA ALA A 170 22.23 -6.55 -9.48
C ALA A 170 21.98 -5.26 -10.29
N LEU A 171 21.16 -5.36 -11.34
CA LEU A 171 20.79 -4.19 -12.15
C LEU A 171 19.95 -3.20 -11.33
N TRP A 172 19.02 -3.70 -10.51
CA TRP A 172 18.18 -2.86 -9.66
C TRP A 172 18.99 -2.12 -8.60
N ARG A 173 19.95 -2.82 -7.95
CA ARG A 173 20.89 -2.20 -7.01
C ARG A 173 21.78 -1.14 -7.67
N ALA A 174 22.27 -1.40 -8.89
CA ALA A 174 23.05 -0.40 -9.64
C ALA A 174 22.20 0.84 -9.97
N LEU A 175 20.92 0.66 -10.35
CA LEU A 175 19.99 1.76 -10.56
C LEU A 175 19.76 2.56 -9.27
N GLU A 176 19.53 1.89 -8.14
CA GLU A 176 19.33 2.52 -6.84
C GLU A 176 20.54 3.36 -6.43
N LEU A 177 21.74 2.80 -6.55
CA LEU A 177 22.98 3.50 -6.25
C LEU A 177 23.16 4.72 -7.18
N GLY A 178 22.96 4.55 -8.46
CA GLY A 178 23.06 5.63 -9.45
C GLY A 178 22.08 6.79 -9.18
N VAL A 179 20.80 6.46 -8.93
CA VAL A 179 19.80 7.48 -8.61
C VAL A 179 20.11 8.17 -7.27
N THR A 180 20.55 7.42 -6.25
CA THR A 180 20.93 8.00 -4.96
C THR A 180 22.15 8.94 -5.07
N THR A 181 23.13 8.59 -5.89
CA THR A 181 24.31 9.42 -6.12
C THR A 181 23.96 10.69 -6.91
N LEU A 182 23.13 10.56 -7.94
CA LEU A 182 22.66 11.70 -8.71
C LEU A 182 21.80 12.67 -7.89
N ASP A 183 21.00 12.17 -6.98
CA ASP A 183 20.13 12.98 -6.11
C ASP A 183 20.95 13.91 -5.19
N THR A 184 22.18 13.52 -4.84
CA THR A 184 23.10 14.38 -4.06
C THR A 184 23.71 15.53 -4.86
N VAL A 185 23.80 15.40 -6.20
CA VAL A 185 24.45 16.38 -7.10
C VAL A 185 23.43 17.21 -7.86
N ALA A 186 22.37 16.57 -8.35
CA ALA A 186 21.29 17.21 -9.11
C ALA A 186 20.02 16.35 -8.94
N PRO A 187 19.06 16.76 -8.09
CA PRO A 187 17.88 15.96 -7.79
C PRO A 187 17.11 15.61 -9.05
N PRO A 188 16.92 14.31 -9.35
CA PRO A 188 16.29 13.87 -10.58
C PRO A 188 14.79 14.20 -10.56
N LYS A 189 14.32 14.85 -11.60
CA LYS A 189 12.89 15.14 -11.79
C LYS A 189 12.04 13.90 -12.11
N LEU A 190 12.68 12.78 -12.50
CA LEU A 190 11.99 11.60 -13.03
C LEU A 190 11.85 10.43 -12.07
N LEU A 191 12.81 10.19 -11.19
CA LEU A 191 12.80 9.00 -10.34
C LEU A 191 13.49 9.30 -8.99
N ALA A 192 12.70 9.42 -7.93
CA ALA A 192 13.24 9.62 -6.60
C ALA A 192 13.90 8.33 -6.05
N PRO A 193 15.04 8.40 -5.33
CA PRO A 193 15.69 7.24 -4.71
C PRO A 193 14.73 6.40 -3.87
N THR A 194 13.85 7.06 -3.11
CA THR A 194 12.81 6.43 -2.30
C THR A 194 11.86 5.57 -3.12
N ALA A 195 11.45 6.05 -4.31
CA ALA A 195 10.58 5.28 -5.20
C ALA A 195 11.26 4.00 -5.70
N VAL A 196 12.57 4.06 -6.02
CA VAL A 196 13.35 2.88 -6.44
C VAL A 196 13.41 1.84 -5.31
N ARG A 197 13.71 2.28 -4.07
CA ARG A 197 13.75 1.39 -2.90
C ARG A 197 12.40 0.74 -2.64
N MET A 198 11.33 1.54 -2.60
CA MET A 198 9.97 1.06 -2.39
C MET A 198 9.52 0.05 -3.46
N LEU A 199 9.82 0.31 -4.74
CA LEU A 199 9.50 -0.59 -5.84
C LEU A 199 10.35 -1.87 -5.85
N GLY A 200 11.54 -1.85 -5.23
CA GLY A 200 12.40 -3.01 -5.06
C GLY A 200 12.03 -3.88 -3.85
N ALA A 201 11.32 -3.34 -2.88
CA ALA A 201 10.94 -4.03 -1.65
C ALA A 201 9.75 -4.98 -1.85
N HIS A 202 9.61 -5.96 -0.94
CA HIS A 202 8.55 -6.95 -0.97
C HIS A 202 7.49 -6.63 0.09
N PHE A 203 6.44 -5.92 -0.29
CA PHE A 203 5.29 -5.62 0.58
C PHE A 203 4.26 -6.74 0.49
N ARG A 204 4.55 -7.87 1.15
CA ARG A 204 3.74 -9.09 1.13
C ARG A 204 3.20 -9.37 2.53
N PHE A 205 1.87 -9.40 2.66
CA PHE A 205 1.18 -9.48 3.95
C PHE A 205 0.09 -10.53 3.94
N ASP A 206 -0.08 -11.20 5.09
CA ASP A 206 -1.18 -12.10 5.40
C ASP A 206 -2.24 -11.33 6.21
N SER A 207 -3.49 -11.38 5.76
CA SER A 207 -4.63 -10.76 6.42
C SER A 207 -5.52 -11.77 7.17
N ALA A 208 -4.95 -12.88 7.61
CA ALA A 208 -5.68 -13.93 8.32
C ALA A 208 -6.41 -13.38 9.56
N ARG A 209 -5.82 -12.43 10.29
CA ARG A 209 -6.44 -11.78 11.46
C ARG A 209 -7.71 -11.01 11.07
N ALA A 210 -7.70 -10.22 10.01
CA ALA A 210 -8.89 -9.50 9.56
C ALA A 210 -9.99 -10.47 9.09
N ARG A 211 -9.62 -11.54 8.41
CA ARG A 211 -10.57 -12.59 7.96
C ARG A 211 -11.21 -13.31 9.14
N THR A 212 -10.43 -13.69 10.15
CA THR A 212 -10.92 -14.50 11.30
C THR A 212 -11.63 -13.68 12.36
N GLU A 213 -11.08 -12.52 12.74
CA GLU A 213 -11.62 -11.71 13.84
C GLU A 213 -12.74 -10.75 13.38
N LEU A 214 -12.67 -10.23 12.17
CA LEU A 214 -13.66 -9.29 11.64
C LEU A 214 -14.72 -9.97 10.75
N GLY A 215 -14.42 -11.16 10.22
CA GLY A 215 -15.22 -11.80 9.16
C GLY A 215 -15.06 -11.10 7.81
N TRP A 216 -13.92 -10.45 7.56
CA TRP A 216 -13.65 -9.72 6.34
C TRP A 216 -13.38 -10.66 5.16
N THR A 217 -14.13 -10.48 4.08
CA THR A 217 -14.07 -11.32 2.86
C THR A 217 -13.93 -10.43 1.62
N PRO A 218 -12.70 -10.07 1.22
CA PRO A 218 -12.48 -9.19 0.07
C PRO A 218 -12.76 -9.90 -1.24
N ALA A 219 -13.13 -9.12 -2.25
CA ALA A 219 -13.27 -9.59 -3.62
C ALA A 219 -11.90 -9.95 -4.23
N PRO A 220 -11.82 -10.97 -5.11
CA PRO A 220 -10.58 -11.30 -5.82
C PRO A 220 -10.02 -10.08 -6.58
N PHE A 221 -8.71 -9.90 -6.55
CA PHE A 221 -8.05 -8.75 -7.17
C PHE A 221 -8.34 -8.63 -8.67
N GLU A 222 -8.49 -9.74 -9.34
CA GLU A 222 -8.85 -9.80 -10.76
C GLU A 222 -10.16 -9.07 -11.03
N ALA A 223 -11.18 -9.30 -10.22
CA ALA A 223 -12.49 -8.64 -10.35
C ALA A 223 -12.38 -7.13 -10.05
N VAL A 224 -11.59 -6.76 -9.03
CA VAL A 224 -11.32 -5.37 -8.66
C VAL A 224 -10.61 -4.63 -9.80
N LEU A 225 -9.64 -5.26 -10.45
CA LEU A 225 -8.91 -4.67 -11.56
C LEU A 225 -9.81 -4.51 -12.79
N ASP A 226 -10.64 -5.51 -13.10
CA ASP A 226 -11.59 -5.43 -14.21
C ASP A 226 -12.61 -4.29 -14.00
N GLU A 227 -13.15 -4.13 -12.80
CA GLU A 227 -14.02 -2.99 -12.44
C GLU A 227 -13.30 -1.65 -12.58
N THR A 228 -12.05 -1.58 -12.12
CA THR A 228 -11.23 -0.37 -12.21
C THR A 228 -11.00 0.04 -13.66
N ILE A 229 -10.61 -0.90 -14.52
CA ILE A 229 -10.39 -0.67 -15.95
C ILE A 229 -11.68 -0.26 -16.65
N ALA A 230 -12.79 -0.92 -16.36
CA ALA A 230 -14.10 -0.58 -16.93
C ALA A 230 -14.52 0.85 -16.57
N ALA A 231 -14.35 1.23 -15.30
CA ALA A 231 -14.66 2.58 -14.84
C ALA A 231 -13.74 3.65 -15.47
N LEU A 232 -12.45 3.36 -15.68
CA LEU A 232 -11.54 4.29 -16.36
C LEU A 232 -11.89 4.45 -17.83
N ARG A 233 -12.27 3.36 -18.53
CA ARG A 233 -12.73 3.39 -19.92
C ARG A 233 -14.01 4.19 -20.07
N SER A 234 -15.00 4.00 -19.19
CA SER A 234 -16.27 4.74 -19.25
C SER A 234 -16.11 6.25 -19.07
N ARG A 235 -15.01 6.69 -18.43
CA ARG A 235 -14.65 8.10 -18.23
C ARG A 235 -13.71 8.65 -19.30
N GLY A 236 -13.30 7.82 -20.26
CA GLY A 236 -12.31 8.22 -21.29
C GLY A 236 -10.90 8.45 -20.74
N GLU A 237 -10.55 7.81 -19.63
CA GLU A 237 -9.26 7.94 -18.97
C GLU A 237 -8.22 6.87 -19.40
N LEU A 238 -8.67 5.88 -20.21
CA LEU A 238 -7.87 4.81 -20.81
C LEU A 238 -8.08 4.74 -22.31
#